data_b61bcd2f927c8fbcbc1fdcdeddc1f2f8
#
_entry.id   b61bcd2f927c8fbcbc1fdcdeddc1f2f8
#
_cell.length_a   1.000
_cell.length_b   1.000
_cell.length_c   1.000
_cell.angle_alpha   90.00
_cell.angle_beta   90.00
_cell.angle_gamma   90.00
#
_symmetry.space_group_name_H-M   'P 1'
#
loop_
_entity.id
_entity.type
_entity.pdbx_description
1 polymer ?
#
loop_
_entity_poly.entity_id
_entity_poly.type
_entity_poly.pdbx_seq_one_letter_code
_entity_poly.pdbx_strand_id
1 'polypeptide(L)'
;MLFANKISLIRLRTWLILYLVLTIIGVYRHVLWRDEMQGWLVALQSQNIFELWSANAPSGHPILYPLLTYIATLIHPNPISMQLMQWLLAAISAFLFVRYSPFAKLHKILFLFGYFPFWEYCLLSRHYVVLELLVFCGAMLVTSKEFSLLLTSIVVALLFNTHALGWGIANGFLCVSVFAFSQAGNSRKLISSTQRSWIKICAVIFYILIVVYYVAVCNTQVTQPTT
;
A
#
# COMPACT_ATOMS: atom_id res chain seq x y z
N MET A 1 34.06 -12.84 -8.39
CA MET A 1 32.91 -11.91 -8.24
C MET A 1 31.57 -12.61 -7.92
N LEU A 2 31.22 -13.73 -8.57
CA LEU A 2 29.99 -14.50 -8.36
C LEU A 2 29.85 -15.10 -6.95
N PHE A 3 30.92 -15.60 -6.34
CA PHE A 3 30.90 -16.18 -4.98
C PHE A 3 30.67 -15.14 -3.88
N ALA A 4 31.28 -13.95 -3.98
CA ALA A 4 31.08 -12.87 -3.03
C ALA A 4 29.61 -12.36 -3.04
N ASN A 5 28.98 -12.32 -4.20
CA ASN A 5 27.55 -11.98 -4.33
C ASN A 5 26.63 -13.04 -3.69
N LYS A 6 26.97 -14.33 -3.81
CA LYS A 6 26.18 -15.43 -3.24
C LYS A 6 26.23 -15.45 -1.71
N ILE A 7 27.40 -15.25 -1.11
CA ILE A 7 27.58 -15.13 0.35
C ILE A 7 26.87 -13.90 0.90
N SER A 8 26.88 -12.79 0.14
CA SER A 8 26.18 -11.56 0.53
C SER A 8 24.65 -11.72 0.54
N LEU A 9 24.09 -12.46 -0.42
CA LEU A 9 22.66 -12.78 -0.49
C LEU A 9 22.19 -13.71 0.62
N ILE A 10 23.00 -14.73 0.96
CA ILE A 10 22.69 -15.66 2.06
C ILE A 10 22.58 -14.90 3.38
N ARG A 11 23.53 -14.00 3.68
CA ARG A 11 23.48 -13.17 4.90
C ARG A 11 22.27 -12.24 4.94
N LEU A 12 21.83 -11.67 3.82
CA LEU A 12 20.66 -10.78 3.80
C LEU A 12 19.35 -11.54 4.01
N ARG A 13 19.25 -12.77 3.48
CA ARG A 13 18.11 -13.68 3.76
C ARG A 13 18.02 -14.02 5.24
N THR A 14 19.15 -14.24 5.91
CA THR A 14 19.17 -14.50 7.36
C THR A 14 18.57 -13.33 8.15
N TRP A 15 18.92 -12.09 7.80
CA TRP A 15 18.33 -10.91 8.43
C TRP A 15 16.82 -10.77 8.16
N LEU A 16 16.37 -11.11 6.96
CA LEU A 16 14.94 -11.13 6.65
C LEU A 16 14.22 -12.20 7.48
N ILE A 17 14.77 -13.41 7.59
CA ILE A 17 14.19 -14.48 8.42
C ILE A 17 14.13 -14.03 9.88
N LEU A 18 15.21 -13.45 10.41
CA LEU A 18 15.22 -12.91 11.77
C LEU A 18 14.14 -11.84 11.98
N TYR A 19 13.98 -10.92 11.03
CA TYR A 19 12.91 -9.93 11.04
C TYR A 19 11.54 -10.60 11.11
N LEU A 20 11.26 -11.59 10.25
CA LEU A 20 9.97 -12.28 10.21
C LEU A 20 9.70 -13.05 11.51
N VAL A 21 10.70 -13.71 12.09
CA VAL A 21 10.56 -14.43 13.37
C VAL A 21 10.29 -13.47 14.52
N LEU A 22 11.04 -12.38 14.62
CA LEU A 22 10.86 -11.41 15.70
C LEU A 22 9.51 -10.70 15.59
N THR A 23 9.09 -10.33 14.39
CA THR A 23 7.82 -9.63 14.17
C THR A 23 6.62 -10.54 14.38
N ILE A 24 6.65 -11.84 14.00
CA ILE A 24 5.53 -12.73 14.29
C ILE A 24 5.39 -12.97 15.80
N ILE A 25 6.49 -13.09 16.54
CA ILE A 25 6.47 -13.14 18.01
C ILE A 25 5.87 -11.84 18.56
N GLY A 26 6.26 -10.70 17.99
CA GLY A 26 5.70 -9.40 18.35
C GLY A 26 4.19 -9.32 18.14
N VAL A 27 3.67 -9.81 17.01
CA VAL A 27 2.23 -9.87 16.72
C VAL A 27 1.47 -10.66 17.78
N TYR A 28 1.97 -11.84 18.18
CA TYR A 28 1.34 -12.63 19.24
C TYR A 28 1.40 -12.00 20.63
N ARG A 29 2.31 -11.05 20.86
CA ARG A 29 2.46 -10.32 22.14
C ARG A 29 1.82 -8.95 22.10
N HIS A 30 1.43 -8.46 20.92
CA HIS A 30 0.84 -7.15 20.75
C HIS A 30 -0.60 -7.13 21.25
N VAL A 31 -0.87 -6.24 22.20
CA VAL A 31 -2.23 -5.92 22.65
C VAL A 31 -2.79 -4.85 21.73
N LEU A 32 -3.94 -5.14 21.13
CA LEU A 32 -4.58 -4.22 20.18
C LEU A 32 -4.90 -2.87 20.83
N TRP A 33 -4.55 -1.81 20.15
CA TRP A 33 -4.93 -0.46 20.55
C TRP A 33 -6.41 -0.20 20.25
N ARG A 34 -6.95 0.84 20.91
CA ARG A 34 -8.34 1.25 20.71
C ARG A 34 -8.72 1.41 19.25
N ASP A 35 -7.87 2.09 18.46
CA ASP A 35 -8.14 2.39 17.05
C ASP A 35 -8.12 1.12 16.18
N GLU A 36 -7.25 0.15 16.49
CA GLU A 36 -7.19 -1.14 15.80
C GLU A 36 -8.47 -1.93 16.10
N MET A 37 -8.86 -1.97 17.36
CA MET A 37 -10.08 -2.66 17.79
C MET A 37 -11.33 -2.01 17.22
N GLN A 38 -11.37 -0.69 17.10
CA GLN A 38 -12.48 0.02 16.46
C GLN A 38 -12.60 -0.37 14.98
N GLY A 39 -11.50 -0.36 14.23
CA GLY A 39 -11.49 -0.80 12.82
C GLY A 39 -11.91 -2.26 12.67
N TRP A 40 -11.46 -3.13 13.57
CA TRP A 40 -11.88 -4.53 13.62
C TRP A 40 -13.38 -4.68 13.88
N LEU A 41 -13.94 -3.99 14.86
CA LEU A 41 -15.37 -4.08 15.22
C LEU A 41 -16.26 -3.56 14.08
N VAL A 42 -15.88 -2.46 13.44
CA VAL A 42 -16.61 -1.95 12.26
C VAL A 42 -16.63 -3.01 11.15
N ALA A 43 -15.51 -3.66 10.87
CA ALA A 43 -15.45 -4.70 9.87
C ALA A 43 -16.24 -5.96 10.26
N LEU A 44 -16.17 -6.39 11.52
CA LEU A 44 -16.85 -7.58 12.02
C LEU A 44 -18.38 -7.43 12.04
N GLN A 45 -18.88 -6.23 12.34
CA GLN A 45 -20.32 -5.94 12.43
C GLN A 45 -20.98 -5.68 11.08
N SER A 46 -20.18 -5.39 10.04
CA SER A 46 -20.69 -5.13 8.71
C SER A 46 -21.12 -6.43 8.02
N GLN A 47 -22.35 -6.48 7.52
CA GLN A 47 -22.89 -7.67 6.81
C GLN A 47 -22.48 -7.70 5.33
N ASN A 48 -22.18 -6.54 4.76
CA ASN A 48 -21.78 -6.39 3.36
C ASN A 48 -20.88 -5.17 3.16
N ILE A 49 -20.33 -5.04 1.95
CA ILE A 49 -19.39 -3.95 1.61
C ILE A 49 -20.03 -2.57 1.70
N PHE A 50 -21.33 -2.42 1.46
CA PHE A 50 -22.01 -1.11 1.52
C PHE A 50 -22.19 -0.67 2.97
N GLU A 51 -22.50 -1.59 3.88
CA GLU A 51 -22.53 -1.32 5.32
C GLU A 51 -21.13 -0.97 5.85
N LEU A 52 -20.11 -1.74 5.46
CA LEU A 52 -18.73 -1.42 5.80
C LEU A 52 -18.35 0.00 5.35
N TRP A 53 -18.73 0.36 4.13
CA TRP A 53 -18.48 1.69 3.59
C TRP A 53 -19.13 2.78 4.43
N SER A 54 -20.43 2.66 4.72
CA SER A 54 -21.16 3.65 5.51
C SER A 54 -20.67 3.73 6.96
N ALA A 55 -20.36 2.59 7.58
CA ALA A 55 -19.84 2.53 8.95
C ALA A 55 -18.40 3.05 9.07
N ASN A 56 -17.59 2.92 8.00
CA ASN A 56 -16.23 3.46 7.96
C ASN A 56 -16.19 4.96 7.64
N ALA A 57 -17.23 5.52 7.00
CA ALA A 57 -17.25 6.92 6.56
C ALA A 57 -16.90 7.93 7.68
N PRO A 58 -17.37 7.78 8.94
CA PRO A 58 -17.00 8.69 10.03
C PRO A 58 -15.50 8.67 10.40
N SER A 59 -14.75 7.63 10.03
CA SER A 59 -13.32 7.54 10.31
C SER A 59 -12.47 8.50 9.45
N GLY A 60 -13.00 8.98 8.32
CA GLY A 60 -12.26 9.78 7.34
C GLY A 60 -11.19 9.01 6.57
N HIS A 61 -11.10 7.70 6.78
CA HIS A 61 -10.12 6.86 6.08
C HIS A 61 -10.72 6.19 4.83
N PRO A 62 -9.94 6.09 3.74
CA PRO A 62 -10.35 5.35 2.55
C PRO A 62 -10.60 3.86 2.82
N ILE A 63 -11.38 3.24 1.95
CA ILE A 63 -11.96 1.91 2.19
C ILE A 63 -10.99 0.73 2.06
N LEU A 64 -9.81 0.88 1.47
CA LEU A 64 -8.97 -0.25 1.10
C LEU A 64 -8.54 -1.10 2.31
N TYR A 65 -8.05 -0.47 3.38
CA TYR A 65 -7.66 -1.20 4.59
C TYR A 65 -8.86 -1.78 5.34
N PRO A 66 -9.96 -1.06 5.58
CA PRO A 66 -11.20 -1.63 6.11
C PRO A 66 -11.71 -2.84 5.30
N LEU A 67 -11.61 -2.82 3.97
CA LEU A 67 -11.99 -3.94 3.13
C LEU A 67 -11.10 -5.17 3.36
N LEU A 68 -9.78 -4.99 3.49
CA LEU A 68 -8.87 -6.07 3.84
C LEU A 68 -9.18 -6.64 5.24
N THR A 69 -9.47 -5.77 6.19
CA THR A 69 -9.90 -6.18 7.55
C THR A 69 -11.22 -6.96 7.48
N TYR A 70 -12.19 -6.52 6.70
CA TYR A 70 -13.45 -7.23 6.47
C TYR A 70 -13.22 -8.63 5.89
N ILE A 71 -12.35 -8.77 4.90
CA ILE A 71 -11.97 -10.09 4.36
C ILE A 71 -11.34 -10.95 5.46
N ALA A 72 -10.51 -10.38 6.33
CA ALA A 72 -9.92 -11.10 7.46
C ALA A 72 -11.00 -11.60 8.45
N THR A 73 -12.08 -10.83 8.70
CA THR A 73 -13.19 -11.26 9.56
C THR A 73 -13.97 -12.43 8.96
N LEU A 74 -14.12 -12.46 7.62
CA LEU A 74 -14.78 -13.55 6.92
C LEU A 74 -13.98 -14.87 6.96
N ILE A 75 -12.65 -14.78 7.03
CA ILE A 75 -11.77 -15.95 7.16
C ILE A 75 -11.84 -16.50 8.59
N HIS A 76 -11.70 -15.63 9.57
CA HIS A 76 -11.77 -16.02 10.97
C HIS A 76 -12.21 -14.83 11.85
N PRO A 77 -13.35 -14.93 12.56
CA PRO A 77 -13.93 -13.84 13.36
C PRO A 77 -13.19 -13.65 14.70
N ASN A 78 -11.88 -13.53 14.65
CA ASN A 78 -11.02 -13.24 15.79
C ASN A 78 -9.98 -12.18 15.38
N PRO A 79 -9.71 -11.16 16.20
CA PRO A 79 -8.78 -10.08 15.87
C PRO A 79 -7.40 -10.55 15.39
N ILE A 80 -6.97 -11.74 15.78
CA ILE A 80 -5.69 -12.31 15.32
C ILE A 80 -5.63 -12.44 13.79
N SER A 81 -6.75 -12.61 13.10
CA SER A 81 -6.78 -12.69 11.63
C SER A 81 -6.38 -11.37 10.98
N MET A 82 -6.81 -10.23 11.55
CA MET A 82 -6.37 -8.91 11.12
C MET A 82 -4.88 -8.72 11.39
N GLN A 83 -4.39 -9.11 12.56
CA GLN A 83 -2.97 -9.00 12.92
C GLN A 83 -2.09 -9.87 12.00
N LEU A 84 -2.53 -11.09 11.68
CA LEU A 84 -1.80 -11.98 10.75
C LEU A 84 -1.85 -11.46 9.31
N MET A 85 -2.96 -10.89 8.88
CA MET A 85 -3.05 -10.20 7.58
C MET A 85 -2.06 -9.03 7.53
N GLN A 86 -2.04 -8.19 8.56
CA GLN A 86 -1.09 -7.08 8.70
C GLN A 86 0.36 -7.58 8.57
N TRP A 87 0.71 -8.59 9.36
CA TRP A 87 2.03 -9.19 9.33
C TRP A 87 2.41 -9.76 7.95
N LEU A 88 1.47 -10.42 7.29
CA LEU A 88 1.70 -10.96 5.93
C LEU A 88 2.01 -9.85 4.92
N LEU A 89 1.25 -8.75 4.96
CA LEU A 89 1.49 -7.60 4.09
C LEU A 89 2.86 -6.97 4.37
N ALA A 90 3.24 -6.83 5.65
CA ALA A 90 4.56 -6.33 6.05
C ALA A 90 5.68 -7.30 5.63
N ALA A 91 5.47 -8.60 5.73
CA ALA A 91 6.42 -9.62 5.27
C ALA A 91 6.67 -9.53 3.76
N ILE A 92 5.60 -9.37 2.97
CA ILE A 92 5.70 -9.16 1.51
C ILE A 92 6.43 -7.85 1.21
N SER A 93 6.09 -6.76 1.88
CA SER A 93 6.74 -5.46 1.76
C SER A 93 8.24 -5.55 2.06
N ALA A 94 8.61 -6.14 3.18
CA ALA A 94 10.00 -6.39 3.58
C ALA A 94 10.76 -7.24 2.55
N PHE A 95 10.13 -8.30 2.03
CA PHE A 95 10.72 -9.14 0.99
C PHE A 95 10.99 -8.35 -0.29
N LEU A 96 10.00 -7.56 -0.77
CA LEU A 96 10.16 -6.73 -1.97
C LEU A 96 11.28 -5.72 -1.80
N PHE A 97 11.32 -5.03 -0.65
CA PHE A 97 12.39 -4.09 -0.35
C PHE A 97 13.77 -4.75 -0.33
N VAL A 98 13.92 -5.85 0.39
CA VAL A 98 15.20 -6.57 0.48
C VAL A 98 15.65 -7.07 -0.89
N ARG A 99 14.73 -7.58 -1.71
CA ARG A 99 15.05 -8.22 -2.99
C ARG A 99 15.34 -7.23 -4.10
N TYR A 100 14.57 -6.14 -4.19
CA TYR A 100 14.52 -5.28 -5.37
C TYR A 100 15.05 -3.87 -5.15
N SER A 101 15.13 -3.36 -3.91
CA SER A 101 15.64 -2.02 -3.69
C SER A 101 17.13 -1.89 -4.07
N PRO A 102 17.57 -0.73 -4.57
CA PRO A 102 18.96 -0.49 -4.98
C PRO A 102 19.90 -0.20 -3.81
N PHE A 103 19.41 -0.21 -2.58
CA PHE A 103 20.17 0.19 -1.40
C PHE A 103 21.26 -0.82 -1.01
N ALA A 104 22.34 -0.31 -0.41
CA ALA A 104 23.38 -1.13 0.16
C ALA A 104 22.81 -1.98 1.30
N LYS A 105 23.44 -3.13 1.56
CA LYS A 105 23.01 -4.12 2.53
C LYS A 105 22.77 -3.58 3.94
N LEU A 106 23.64 -2.72 4.42
CA LEU A 106 23.49 -2.08 5.73
C LEU A 106 22.20 -1.27 5.80
N HIS A 107 21.91 -0.47 4.77
CA HIS A 107 20.69 0.32 4.71
C HIS A 107 19.43 -0.56 4.70
N LYS A 108 19.47 -1.73 4.02
CA LYS A 108 18.35 -2.69 4.03
C LYS A 108 18.11 -3.26 5.43
N ILE A 109 19.17 -3.60 6.15
CA ILE A 109 19.08 -4.10 7.52
C ILE A 109 18.57 -3.01 8.46
N LEU A 110 19.12 -1.81 8.39
CA LEU A 110 18.67 -0.68 9.21
C LEU A 110 17.21 -0.31 8.93
N PHE A 111 16.76 -0.41 7.67
CA PHE A 111 15.36 -0.20 7.33
C PHE A 111 14.47 -1.26 7.98
N LEU A 112 14.77 -2.56 7.81
CA LEU A 112 13.95 -3.65 8.37
C LEU A 112 13.76 -3.52 9.87
N PHE A 113 14.83 -3.17 10.60
CA PHE A 113 14.80 -3.03 12.06
C PHE A 113 14.58 -1.60 12.54
N GLY A 114 14.26 -0.68 11.62
CA GLY A 114 13.81 0.66 11.94
C GLY A 114 12.41 0.68 12.57
N TYR A 115 12.10 1.75 13.30
CA TYR A 115 10.83 1.89 14.01
C TYR A 115 9.61 1.64 13.12
N PHE A 116 9.55 2.28 11.93
CA PHE A 116 8.37 2.19 11.07
C PHE A 116 8.15 0.78 10.51
N PRO A 117 9.09 0.13 9.79
CA PRO A 117 8.86 -1.20 9.24
C PRO A 117 8.72 -2.29 10.30
N PHE A 118 9.47 -2.17 11.42
CA PHE A 118 9.49 -3.18 12.45
C PHE A 118 8.27 -3.09 13.38
N TRP A 119 7.91 -1.89 13.81
CA TRP A 119 6.86 -1.67 14.80
C TRP A 119 5.57 -1.12 14.16
N GLU A 120 5.62 0.08 13.62
CA GLU A 120 4.44 0.83 13.19
C GLU A 120 3.69 0.12 12.04
N TYR A 121 4.41 -0.39 11.04
CA TYR A 121 3.79 -0.97 9.85
C TYR A 121 3.59 -2.49 9.96
N CYS A 122 4.31 -3.15 10.87
CA CYS A 122 4.23 -4.59 11.01
C CYS A 122 3.32 -5.04 12.15
N LEU A 123 3.46 -4.44 13.36
CA LEU A 123 2.72 -4.87 14.54
C LEU A 123 1.39 -4.15 14.69
N LEU A 124 1.33 -2.83 14.41
CA LEU A 124 0.09 -2.08 14.49
C LEU A 124 -0.77 -2.33 13.27
N SER A 125 -1.97 -2.85 13.48
CA SER A 125 -2.92 -3.19 12.41
C SER A 125 -3.56 -1.94 11.82
N ARG A 126 -2.83 -1.25 10.95
CA ARG A 126 -3.22 0.02 10.34
C ARG A 126 -2.91 0.06 8.83
N HIS A 127 -3.55 0.98 8.14
CA HIS A 127 -3.45 1.19 6.69
C HIS A 127 -2.03 1.50 6.17
N TYR A 128 -1.07 1.84 7.02
CA TYR A 128 0.29 2.20 6.61
C TYR A 128 1.06 1.05 5.93
N VAL A 129 0.80 -0.20 6.31
CA VAL A 129 1.45 -1.35 5.66
C VAL A 129 1.05 -1.47 4.19
N VAL A 130 -0.23 -1.23 3.89
CA VAL A 130 -0.73 -1.28 2.51
C VAL A 130 -0.12 -0.14 1.69
N LEU A 131 -0.01 1.05 2.29
CA LEU A 131 0.67 2.19 1.68
C LEU A 131 2.12 1.85 1.35
N GLU A 132 2.89 1.32 2.29
CA GLU A 132 4.30 0.93 2.12
C GLU A 132 4.44 -0.11 1.00
N LEU A 133 3.63 -1.17 1.02
CA LEU A 133 3.64 -2.21 0.01
C LEU A 133 3.37 -1.65 -1.39
N LEU A 134 2.37 -0.80 -1.54
CA LEU A 134 2.02 -0.19 -2.82
C LEU A 134 3.09 0.78 -3.31
N VAL A 135 3.76 1.50 -2.41
CA VAL A 135 4.91 2.35 -2.75
C VAL A 135 6.04 1.51 -3.35
N PHE A 136 6.36 0.37 -2.75
CA PHE A 136 7.41 -0.51 -3.30
C PHE A 136 6.98 -1.13 -4.63
N CYS A 137 5.74 -1.57 -4.77
CA CYS A 137 5.21 -2.05 -6.05
C CYS A 137 5.28 -0.96 -7.11
N GLY A 138 4.86 0.26 -6.80
CA GLY A 138 4.93 1.40 -7.73
C GLY A 138 6.36 1.73 -8.14
N ALA A 139 7.30 1.77 -7.18
CA ALA A 139 8.71 2.01 -7.45
C ALA A 139 9.31 0.93 -8.39
N MET A 140 8.95 -0.34 -8.16
CA MET A 140 9.38 -1.43 -9.03
C MET A 140 8.83 -1.30 -10.46
N LEU A 141 7.55 -0.94 -10.60
CA LEU A 141 6.91 -0.78 -11.91
C LEU A 141 7.52 0.38 -12.69
N VAL A 142 7.75 1.52 -12.05
CA VAL A 142 8.33 2.70 -12.71
C VAL A 142 9.79 2.49 -13.11
N THR A 143 10.54 1.69 -12.33
CA THR A 143 11.96 1.40 -12.64
C THR A 143 12.15 0.17 -13.54
N SER A 144 11.07 -0.56 -13.84
CA SER A 144 11.15 -1.73 -14.71
C SER A 144 11.42 -1.36 -16.17
N LYS A 145 12.14 -2.24 -16.88
CA LYS A 145 12.38 -2.09 -18.33
C LYS A 145 11.08 -2.22 -19.14
N GLU A 146 10.13 -2.98 -18.62
CA GLU A 146 8.80 -3.20 -19.20
C GLU A 146 7.77 -2.41 -18.42
N PHE A 147 7.74 -1.10 -18.67
CA PHE A 147 6.76 -0.21 -18.03
C PHE A 147 5.34 -0.58 -18.47
N SER A 148 4.50 -0.97 -17.51
CA SER A 148 3.09 -1.26 -17.73
C SER A 148 2.21 -0.11 -17.20
N LEU A 149 1.60 0.63 -18.13
CA LEU A 149 0.68 1.72 -17.77
C LEU A 149 -0.51 1.20 -16.96
N LEU A 150 -1.06 0.03 -17.33
CA LEU A 150 -2.20 -0.57 -16.64
C LEU A 150 -1.85 -0.89 -15.17
N LEU A 151 -0.75 -1.61 -14.94
CA LEU A 151 -0.35 -1.96 -13.56
C LEU A 151 -0.02 -0.72 -12.73
N THR A 152 0.64 0.27 -13.33
CA THR A 152 0.91 1.54 -12.65
C THR A 152 -0.37 2.29 -12.29
N SER A 153 -1.35 2.31 -13.20
CA SER A 153 -2.66 2.93 -12.93
C SER A 153 -3.41 2.22 -11.80
N ILE A 154 -3.35 0.89 -11.75
CA ILE A 154 -3.95 0.11 -10.65
C ILE A 154 -3.27 0.46 -9.31
N VAL A 155 -1.93 0.48 -9.26
CA VAL A 155 -1.20 0.84 -8.03
C VAL A 155 -1.53 2.27 -7.60
N VAL A 156 -1.58 3.23 -8.52
CA VAL A 156 -1.96 4.61 -8.24
C VAL A 156 -3.39 4.68 -7.69
N ALA A 157 -4.34 3.99 -8.29
CA ALA A 157 -5.73 3.95 -7.81
C ALA A 157 -5.83 3.34 -6.39
N LEU A 158 -5.08 2.28 -6.12
CA LEU A 158 -5.02 1.68 -4.79
C LEU A 158 -4.36 2.61 -3.77
N LEU A 159 -3.28 3.33 -4.13
CA LEU A 159 -2.64 4.32 -3.27
C LEU A 159 -3.61 5.44 -2.85
N PHE A 160 -4.44 5.92 -3.77
CA PHE A 160 -5.50 6.88 -3.45
C PHE A 160 -6.51 6.35 -2.43
N ASN A 161 -6.67 5.03 -2.33
CA ASN A 161 -7.60 4.37 -1.43
C ASN A 161 -6.94 3.85 -0.12
N THR A 162 -5.70 4.24 0.18
CA THR A 162 -5.02 3.83 1.43
C THR A 162 -5.16 4.87 2.55
N HIS A 163 -4.64 6.07 2.34
CA HIS A 163 -4.52 7.12 3.36
C HIS A 163 -4.26 8.49 2.70
N ALA A 164 -4.45 9.58 3.44
CA ALA A 164 -4.17 10.93 2.95
C ALA A 164 -2.73 11.10 2.43
N LEU A 165 -1.72 10.48 3.07
CA LEU A 165 -0.34 10.45 2.57
C LEU A 165 -0.23 9.71 1.23
N GLY A 166 -1.06 8.69 1.02
CA GLY A 166 -1.12 7.94 -0.24
C GLY A 166 -1.47 8.82 -1.43
N TRP A 167 -2.21 9.90 -1.23
CA TRP A 167 -2.56 10.89 -2.25
C TRP A 167 -1.36 11.64 -2.77
N GLY A 168 -0.53 12.17 -1.87
CA GLY A 168 0.70 12.85 -2.26
C GLY A 168 1.62 11.92 -3.06
N ILE A 169 1.78 10.68 -2.59
CA ILE A 169 2.61 9.67 -3.24
C ILE A 169 2.01 9.23 -4.58
N ALA A 170 0.71 9.00 -4.66
CA ALA A 170 0.01 8.64 -5.89
C ALA A 170 0.17 9.72 -6.97
N ASN A 171 0.06 10.99 -6.59
CA ASN A 171 0.32 12.12 -7.49
C ASN A 171 1.78 12.12 -7.99
N GLY A 172 2.75 11.87 -7.10
CA GLY A 172 4.15 11.72 -7.48
C GLY A 172 4.35 10.59 -8.49
N PHE A 173 3.77 9.42 -8.27
CA PHE A 173 3.82 8.30 -9.23
C PHE A 173 3.14 8.63 -10.55
N LEU A 174 2.02 9.35 -10.54
CA LEU A 174 1.36 9.83 -11.77
C LEU A 174 2.30 10.73 -12.59
N CYS A 175 2.90 11.73 -11.96
CA CYS A 175 3.84 12.62 -12.62
C CYS A 175 5.02 11.86 -13.23
N VAL A 176 5.66 10.97 -12.46
CA VAL A 176 6.78 10.16 -12.92
C VAL A 176 6.35 9.22 -14.05
N SER A 177 5.17 8.61 -13.96
CA SER A 177 4.64 7.71 -14.98
C SER A 177 4.34 8.42 -16.29
N VAL A 178 3.74 9.62 -16.23
CA VAL A 178 3.49 10.46 -17.42
C VAL A 178 4.82 10.86 -18.07
N PHE A 179 5.80 11.24 -17.26
CA PHE A 179 7.14 11.59 -17.76
C PHE A 179 7.84 10.39 -18.41
N ALA A 180 7.87 9.24 -17.72
CA ALA A 180 8.46 7.99 -18.24
C ALA A 180 7.79 7.55 -19.54
N PHE A 181 6.45 7.63 -19.62
CA PHE A 181 5.68 7.32 -20.81
C PHE A 181 5.98 8.29 -21.95
N SER A 182 6.16 9.58 -21.68
CA SER A 182 6.55 10.59 -22.66
C SER A 182 7.92 10.30 -23.26
N GLN A 183 8.88 9.90 -22.44
CA GLN A 183 10.25 9.53 -22.88
C GLN A 183 10.26 8.22 -23.69
N ALA A 184 9.54 7.19 -23.23
CA ALA A 184 9.44 5.90 -23.92
C ALA A 184 8.76 6.04 -25.31
N GLY A 185 7.86 6.98 -25.44
CA GLY A 185 7.15 7.25 -26.70
C GLY A 185 8.02 7.84 -27.81
N ASN A 186 9.14 8.47 -27.48
CA ASN A 186 10.11 8.92 -28.47
C ASN A 186 10.95 7.76 -29.06
N SER A 187 11.07 6.66 -28.32
CA SER A 187 11.88 5.50 -28.71
C SER A 187 11.06 4.34 -29.32
N ARG A 188 9.75 4.31 -29.13
CA ARG A 188 8.85 3.23 -29.61
C ARG A 188 7.75 3.80 -30.49
N LYS A 189 7.81 3.53 -31.81
CA LYS A 189 6.80 3.88 -32.83
C LYS A 189 5.42 3.19 -32.65
N LEU A 190 5.14 2.58 -31.51
CA LEU A 190 3.99 1.68 -31.29
C LEU A 190 2.66 2.36 -30.92
N ILE A 191 2.66 3.65 -30.58
CA ILE A 191 1.43 4.36 -30.17
C ILE A 191 1.30 5.66 -30.97
N SER A 192 0.17 5.86 -31.63
CA SER A 192 -0.10 7.10 -32.38
C SER A 192 -0.18 8.32 -31.44
N SER A 193 0.09 9.49 -31.97
CA SER A 193 -0.01 10.76 -31.21
C SER A 193 -1.40 10.96 -30.60
N THR A 194 -2.44 10.55 -31.31
CA THR A 194 -3.85 10.61 -30.89
C THR A 194 -4.11 9.70 -29.68
N GLN A 195 -3.62 8.46 -29.71
CA GLN A 195 -3.77 7.53 -28.56
C GLN A 195 -3.06 8.04 -27.31
N ARG A 196 -1.89 8.68 -27.45
CA ARG A 196 -1.19 9.32 -26.32
C ARG A 196 -2.00 10.45 -25.70
N SER A 197 -2.67 11.26 -26.53
CA SER A 197 -3.53 12.34 -26.02
C SER A 197 -4.73 11.79 -25.25
N TRP A 198 -5.39 10.76 -25.76
CA TRP A 198 -6.51 10.11 -25.07
C TRP A 198 -6.11 9.50 -23.72
N ILE A 199 -4.95 8.84 -23.64
CA ILE A 199 -4.44 8.27 -22.39
C ILE A 199 -4.21 9.37 -21.34
N LYS A 200 -3.63 10.51 -21.75
CA LYS A 200 -3.45 11.67 -20.86
C LYS A 200 -4.80 12.25 -20.38
N ILE A 201 -5.75 12.39 -21.27
CA ILE A 201 -7.10 12.88 -20.97
C ILE A 201 -7.80 11.93 -19.99
N CYS A 202 -7.77 10.62 -20.24
CA CYS A 202 -8.35 9.62 -19.35
C CYS A 202 -7.70 9.64 -17.96
N ALA A 203 -6.38 9.78 -17.87
CA ALA A 203 -5.67 9.89 -16.60
C ALA A 203 -6.09 11.15 -15.82
N VAL A 204 -6.24 12.30 -16.50
CA VAL A 204 -6.70 13.55 -15.88
C VAL A 204 -8.15 13.43 -15.42
N ILE A 205 -9.04 12.85 -16.24
CA ILE A 205 -10.46 12.65 -15.87
C ILE A 205 -10.55 11.72 -14.66
N PHE A 206 -9.81 10.61 -14.67
CA PHE A 206 -9.76 9.65 -13.55
C PHE A 206 -9.26 10.33 -12.26
N TYR A 207 -8.23 11.17 -12.37
CA TYR A 207 -7.74 11.98 -11.25
C TYR A 207 -8.81 12.92 -10.71
N ILE A 208 -9.50 13.67 -11.59
CA ILE A 208 -10.57 14.58 -11.19
C ILE A 208 -11.70 13.83 -10.48
N LEU A 209 -12.10 12.66 -11.00
CA LEU A 209 -13.14 11.83 -10.38
C LEU A 209 -12.75 11.36 -8.99
N ILE A 210 -11.48 10.97 -8.77
CA ILE A 210 -10.97 10.59 -7.45
C ILE A 210 -10.99 11.78 -6.49
N VAL A 211 -10.55 12.96 -6.93
CA VAL A 211 -10.55 14.18 -6.10
C VAL A 211 -11.99 14.59 -5.74
N VAL A 212 -12.89 14.59 -6.71
CA VAL A 212 -14.32 14.90 -6.49
C VAL A 212 -14.94 13.91 -5.52
N TYR A 213 -14.68 12.61 -5.73
CA TYR A 213 -15.16 11.56 -4.83
C TYR A 213 -14.69 11.79 -3.39
N TYR A 214 -13.43 12.13 -3.19
CA TYR A 214 -12.91 12.34 -1.84
C TYR A 214 -13.43 13.63 -1.21
N VAL A 215 -13.54 14.70 -1.96
CA VAL A 215 -14.16 15.95 -1.47
C VAL A 215 -15.61 15.70 -1.07
N ALA A 216 -16.35 14.89 -1.85
CA ALA A 216 -17.71 14.49 -1.50
C ALA A 216 -17.74 13.68 -0.18
N VAL A 217 -16.85 12.71 0.00
CA VAL A 217 -16.75 11.92 1.24
C VAL A 217 -16.38 12.79 2.44
N CYS A 218 -15.43 13.71 2.29
CA CYS A 218 -15.07 14.64 3.38
C CYS A 218 -16.20 15.60 3.75
N ASN A 219 -16.97 16.10 2.75
CA ASN A 219 -18.08 17.03 3.02
C ASN A 219 -19.28 16.35 3.68
N THR A 220 -19.54 15.06 3.44
CA THR A 220 -20.61 14.33 4.13
C THR A 220 -20.34 14.15 5.62
N GLN A 221 -19.09 14.29 6.06
CA GLN A 221 -18.72 14.19 7.48
C GLN A 221 -19.00 15.48 8.27
N VAL A 222 -18.95 16.65 7.60
CA VAL A 222 -19.17 17.96 8.24
C VAL A 222 -20.66 18.20 8.53
N THR A 223 -21.56 17.47 7.89
CA THR A 223 -23.02 17.71 7.97
C THR A 223 -23.77 16.80 8.94
N GLN A 224 -23.09 15.88 9.66
CA GLN A 224 -23.75 15.12 10.71
C GLN A 224 -23.83 15.95 12.00
N PRO A 225 -25.04 16.28 12.49
CA PRO A 225 -25.19 16.96 13.78
C PRO A 225 -24.64 16.02 14.87
N THR A 226 -23.76 16.56 15.71
CA THR A 226 -23.34 15.92 16.96
C THR A 226 -24.57 15.80 17.85
N THR A 227 -25.19 14.63 17.87
CA THR A 227 -26.19 14.24 18.88
C THR A 227 -25.52 13.60 20.06
#